data_9bcbc2d4995e77ff51e2a60043dca53a
#
_entry.id   9bcbc2d4995e77ff51e2a60043dca53a
#
_cell.length_a   1.000
_cell.length_b   1.000
_cell.length_c   1.000
_cell.angle_alpha   90.00
_cell.angle_beta   90.00
_cell.angle_gamma   90.00
#
_symmetry.space_group_name_H-M   'P 1'
#
loop_
_entity.id
_entity.type
_entity.pdbx_description
1 polymer ?
#
loop_
_entity_poly.entity_id
_entity_poly.type
_entity_poly.pdbx_seq_one_letter_code
_entity_poly.pdbx_strand_id
1 'polypeptide(L)'
;MTEFLTTPQGRRLAYERRAGRGPGVVFLGGFKSDMQGTKALYLQDWAARTGRAFLRFDYSGHGQSSGDFLDGAIGDWFEDARAAVQALTEGPQVLVGSSMGGWISLLLARALPARVAGLVGIAAAPDFTEDSMWAGFAAAQRAALAAEGRVVLPSDYDPAGYVITRRLIEEGRGRLVLRDPLPLPFPVRLLQGTADSDVPPAVALRLLDHATGPDIRLTLVKGADHRFSTPECLALIEAAIAEVLHHA
;
A
#
# COMPACT_ATOMS: atom_id res chain seq x y z
N MET A 1 -6.14 -4.26 20.85
CA MET A 1 -7.62 -4.01 20.88
C MET A 1 -7.91 -2.99 19.80
N THR A 2 -8.86 -3.29 18.93
CA THR A 2 -9.21 -2.39 17.81
C THR A 2 -9.83 -1.10 18.36
N GLU A 3 -9.27 0.03 17.93
CA GLU A 3 -9.74 1.39 18.19
C GLU A 3 -10.27 2.01 16.88
N PHE A 4 -10.88 3.19 16.96
CA PHE A 4 -11.48 3.85 15.80
C PHE A 4 -11.11 5.34 15.76
N LEU A 5 -10.67 5.79 14.57
CA LEU A 5 -10.42 7.18 14.24
C LEU A 5 -11.54 7.72 13.34
N THR A 6 -12.12 8.87 13.69
CA THR A 6 -12.99 9.60 12.75
C THR A 6 -12.12 10.57 11.94
N THR A 7 -12.12 10.42 10.63
CA THR A 7 -11.37 11.29 9.72
C THR A 7 -12.07 12.65 9.54
N PRO A 8 -11.38 13.67 9.03
CA PRO A 8 -12.00 14.96 8.68
C PRO A 8 -13.17 14.84 7.69
N GLN A 9 -13.20 13.77 6.88
CA GLN A 9 -14.29 13.49 5.93
C GLN A 9 -15.46 12.71 6.58
N GLY A 10 -15.41 12.44 7.88
CA GLY A 10 -16.44 11.71 8.61
C GLY A 10 -16.38 10.19 8.50
N ARG A 11 -15.36 9.63 7.85
CA ARG A 11 -15.15 8.18 7.77
C ARG A 11 -14.58 7.65 9.08
N ARG A 12 -15.04 6.48 9.54
CA ARG A 12 -14.57 5.83 10.75
C ARG A 12 -13.61 4.71 10.40
N LEU A 13 -12.32 4.88 10.73
CA LEU A 13 -11.26 3.93 10.42
C LEU A 13 -10.94 3.07 11.64
N ALA A 14 -10.95 1.76 11.47
CA ALA A 14 -10.46 0.81 12.45
C ALA A 14 -8.93 0.78 12.44
N TYR A 15 -8.31 0.80 13.61
CA TYR A 15 -6.86 0.72 13.73
C TYR A 15 -6.41 -0.03 14.98
N GLU A 16 -5.19 -0.51 14.93
CA GLU A 16 -4.44 -0.93 16.11
C GLU A 16 -3.08 -0.25 16.11
N ARG A 17 -2.74 0.34 17.23
CA ARG A 17 -1.44 0.97 17.42
C ARG A 17 -0.72 0.43 18.64
N ARG A 18 0.59 0.46 18.55
CA ARG A 18 1.50 0.17 19.64
C ARG A 18 2.40 1.37 19.88
N ALA A 19 2.46 1.85 21.11
CA ALA A 19 3.47 2.81 21.52
C ALA A 19 4.86 2.13 21.57
N GLY A 20 5.91 2.89 21.25
CA GLY A 20 7.29 2.41 21.25
C GLY A 20 8.26 3.48 20.79
N ARG A 21 9.53 3.10 20.59
CA ARG A 21 10.56 4.02 20.09
C ARG A 21 10.31 4.35 18.60
N GLY A 22 10.65 5.59 18.23
CA GLY A 22 10.63 6.03 16.84
C GLY A 22 12.00 5.85 16.12
N PRO A 23 12.05 6.06 14.79
CA PRO A 23 10.91 6.21 13.91
C PRO A 23 9.94 5.03 14.03
N GLY A 24 8.62 5.31 14.07
CA GLY A 24 7.60 4.26 14.09
C GLY A 24 7.44 3.63 12.70
N VAL A 25 6.72 2.52 12.66
CA VAL A 25 6.40 1.81 11.42
C VAL A 25 4.89 1.85 11.18
N VAL A 26 4.47 2.23 9.98
CA VAL A 26 3.07 2.24 9.55
C VAL A 26 2.91 1.21 8.44
N PHE A 27 2.05 0.22 8.67
CA PHE A 27 1.70 -0.77 7.65
C PHE A 27 0.47 -0.32 6.86
N LEU A 28 0.60 -0.31 5.53
CA LEU A 28 -0.42 0.06 4.57
C LEU A 28 -0.80 -1.17 3.73
N GLY A 29 -2.05 -1.62 3.89
CA GLY A 29 -2.58 -2.82 3.26
C GLY A 29 -2.82 -2.69 1.76
N GLY A 30 -3.06 -3.83 1.09
CA GLY A 30 -3.39 -3.92 -0.33
C GLY A 30 -4.89 -3.75 -0.61
N PHE A 31 -5.24 -3.77 -1.89
CA PHE A 31 -6.61 -3.73 -2.40
C PHE A 31 -7.44 -4.90 -1.85
N LYS A 32 -8.62 -4.62 -1.29
CA LYS A 32 -9.50 -5.61 -0.62
C LYS A 32 -8.83 -6.40 0.54
N SER A 33 -7.73 -5.91 1.09
CA SER A 33 -7.09 -6.49 2.28
C SER A 33 -7.54 -5.76 3.53
N ASP A 34 -7.43 -6.44 4.68
CA ASP A 34 -7.63 -5.84 5.98
C ASP A 34 -6.35 -5.83 6.84
N MET A 35 -6.42 -5.17 7.98
CA MET A 35 -5.29 -5.06 8.91
C MET A 35 -5.00 -6.35 9.69
N GLN A 36 -5.75 -7.45 9.49
CA GLN A 36 -5.54 -8.76 10.12
C GLN A 36 -4.73 -9.70 9.21
N GLY A 37 -4.33 -9.24 8.02
CA GLY A 37 -3.53 -10.04 7.09
C GLY A 37 -2.16 -10.44 7.65
N THR A 38 -1.61 -11.54 7.14
CA THR A 38 -0.36 -12.18 7.62
C THR A 38 0.79 -11.19 7.84
N LYS A 39 1.06 -10.32 6.86
CA LYS A 39 2.15 -9.33 6.96
C LYS A 39 1.92 -8.31 8.08
N ALA A 40 0.68 -7.83 8.23
CA ALA A 40 0.33 -6.85 9.25
C ALA A 40 0.51 -7.41 10.66
N LEU A 41 0.03 -8.64 10.89
CA LEU A 41 0.18 -9.34 12.17
C LEU A 41 1.63 -9.68 12.48
N TYR A 42 2.37 -10.21 11.50
CA TYR A 42 3.79 -10.50 11.65
C TYR A 42 4.59 -9.26 12.07
N LEU A 43 4.35 -8.13 11.41
CA LEU A 43 5.05 -6.87 11.72
C LEU A 43 4.62 -6.27 13.05
N GLN A 44 3.37 -6.47 13.48
CA GLN A 44 2.95 -6.10 14.83
C GLN A 44 3.73 -6.87 15.89
N ASP A 45 3.91 -8.19 15.71
CA ASP A 45 4.67 -9.03 16.61
C ASP A 45 6.17 -8.67 16.60
N TRP A 46 6.72 -8.38 15.42
CA TRP A 46 8.07 -7.87 15.30
C TRP A 46 8.24 -6.53 16.05
N ALA A 47 7.32 -5.59 15.89
CA ALA A 47 7.37 -4.32 16.60
C ALA A 47 7.27 -4.50 18.12
N ALA A 48 6.50 -5.50 18.57
CA ALA A 48 6.43 -5.88 19.98
C ALA A 48 7.77 -6.38 20.52
N ARG A 49 8.42 -7.31 19.78
CA ARG A 49 9.73 -7.87 20.17
C ARG A 49 10.84 -6.83 20.18
N THR A 50 10.79 -5.86 19.28
CA THR A 50 11.82 -4.83 19.13
C THR A 50 11.54 -3.53 19.90
N GLY A 51 10.38 -3.41 20.57
CA GLY A 51 9.99 -2.20 21.31
C GLY A 51 9.73 -1.00 20.40
N ARG A 52 9.35 -1.22 19.13
CA ARG A 52 9.12 -0.19 18.11
C ARG A 52 7.66 0.31 18.13
N ALA A 53 7.45 1.60 17.89
CA ALA A 53 6.10 2.12 17.62
C ALA A 53 5.58 1.53 16.31
N PHE A 54 4.30 1.13 16.30
CA PHE A 54 3.68 0.48 15.13
C PHE A 54 2.22 0.89 14.98
N LEU A 55 1.79 1.08 13.73
CA LEU A 55 0.41 1.35 13.35
C LEU A 55 0.00 0.46 12.18
N ARG A 56 -1.16 -0.19 12.30
CA ARG A 56 -1.90 -0.81 11.20
C ARG A 56 -3.36 -0.38 11.26
N PHE A 57 -4.01 -0.26 10.13
CA PHE A 57 -5.39 0.21 10.05
C PHE A 57 -6.08 -0.32 8.79
N ASP A 58 -7.40 -0.29 8.82
CA ASP A 58 -8.25 -0.55 7.65
C ASP A 58 -8.61 0.78 6.99
N TYR A 59 -8.47 0.86 5.66
CA TYR A 59 -9.05 1.97 4.90
C TYR A 59 -10.57 1.93 4.94
N SER A 60 -11.26 3.01 4.63
CA SER A 60 -12.71 3.01 4.44
C SER A 60 -13.12 1.94 3.42
N GLY A 61 -14.23 1.25 3.72
CA GLY A 61 -14.71 0.13 2.92
C GLY A 61 -13.89 -1.17 3.04
N HIS A 62 -12.87 -1.21 3.92
CA HIS A 62 -12.07 -2.41 4.20
C HIS A 62 -12.26 -2.84 5.64
N GLY A 63 -12.15 -4.14 5.89
CA GLY A 63 -12.14 -4.75 7.22
C GLY A 63 -13.24 -4.25 8.14
N GLN A 64 -12.85 -3.60 9.25
CA GLN A 64 -13.78 -3.08 10.27
C GLN A 64 -14.07 -1.57 10.13
N SER A 65 -13.50 -0.91 9.12
CA SER A 65 -13.75 0.50 8.83
C SER A 65 -15.12 0.72 8.20
N SER A 66 -15.64 1.94 8.33
CA SER A 66 -16.94 2.30 7.74
C SER A 66 -16.88 2.48 6.23
N GLY A 67 -18.04 2.45 5.59
CA GLY A 67 -18.22 2.65 4.15
C GLY A 67 -18.35 1.34 3.39
N ASP A 68 -18.70 1.45 2.11
CA ASP A 68 -18.68 0.34 1.16
C ASP A 68 -17.41 0.40 0.33
N PHE A 69 -16.80 -0.76 0.08
CA PHE A 69 -15.60 -0.87 -0.74
C PHE A 69 -15.82 -0.32 -2.16
N LEU A 70 -17.00 -0.53 -2.72
CA LEU A 70 -17.33 -0.09 -4.08
C LEU A 70 -17.49 1.44 -4.21
N ASP A 71 -17.68 2.13 -3.09
CA ASP A 71 -17.69 3.60 -3.05
C ASP A 71 -16.29 4.20 -2.94
N GLY A 72 -15.29 3.40 -2.64
CA GLY A 72 -13.91 3.82 -2.45
C GLY A 72 -13.12 3.99 -3.74
N ALA A 73 -12.10 4.85 -3.67
CA ALA A 73 -11.10 5.04 -4.71
C ALA A 73 -9.73 5.37 -4.09
N ILE A 74 -8.68 5.42 -4.91
CA ILE A 74 -7.29 5.63 -4.45
C ILE A 74 -7.16 6.90 -3.60
N GLY A 75 -7.82 7.99 -4.00
CA GLY A 75 -7.77 9.25 -3.25
C GLY A 75 -8.45 9.17 -1.90
N ASP A 76 -9.55 8.42 -1.75
CA ASP A 76 -10.19 8.22 -0.46
C ASP A 76 -9.26 7.47 0.50
N TRP A 77 -8.67 6.37 0.03
CA TRP A 77 -7.75 5.55 0.82
C TRP A 77 -6.43 6.27 1.13
N PHE A 78 -5.97 7.13 0.21
CA PHE A 78 -4.86 8.03 0.50
C PHE A 78 -5.21 9.04 1.61
N GLU A 79 -6.40 9.66 1.56
CA GLU A 79 -6.84 10.59 2.61
C GLU A 79 -7.04 9.87 3.96
N ASP A 80 -7.52 8.63 3.97
CA ASP A 80 -7.61 7.79 5.17
C ASP A 80 -6.22 7.56 5.77
N ALA A 81 -5.27 7.14 4.94
CA ALA A 81 -3.89 6.92 5.37
C ALA A 81 -3.24 8.22 5.90
N ARG A 82 -3.49 9.34 5.22
CA ARG A 82 -3.01 10.66 5.65
C ARG A 82 -3.56 11.02 7.03
N ALA A 83 -4.87 10.85 7.24
CA ALA A 83 -5.52 11.10 8.52
C ALA A 83 -4.97 10.19 9.62
N ALA A 84 -4.80 8.89 9.33
CA ALA A 84 -4.25 7.93 10.28
C ALA A 84 -2.80 8.28 10.69
N VAL A 85 -1.92 8.59 9.73
CA VAL A 85 -0.53 8.98 10.01
C VAL A 85 -0.49 10.27 10.82
N GLN A 86 -1.28 11.28 10.48
CA GLN A 86 -1.27 12.55 11.16
C GLN A 86 -1.83 12.47 12.60
N ALA A 87 -2.90 11.71 12.81
CA ALA A 87 -3.59 11.66 14.10
C ALA A 87 -3.02 10.60 15.06
N LEU A 88 -2.43 9.52 14.55
CA LEU A 88 -2.09 8.33 15.37
C LEU A 88 -0.60 8.11 15.53
N THR A 89 0.26 8.91 14.86
CA THR A 89 1.72 8.75 14.96
C THR A 89 2.41 10.08 15.26
N GLU A 90 3.60 10.00 15.85
CA GLU A 90 4.45 11.14 16.17
C GLU A 90 5.76 11.10 15.41
N GLY A 91 6.24 12.24 14.91
CA GLY A 91 7.49 12.35 14.16
C GLY A 91 7.47 11.61 12.80
N PRO A 92 8.64 11.45 12.16
CA PRO A 92 8.78 10.71 10.92
C PRO A 92 8.56 9.21 11.11
N GLN A 93 7.98 8.55 10.11
CA GLN A 93 7.62 7.13 10.11
C GLN A 93 8.30 6.37 8.97
N VAL A 94 8.58 5.09 9.15
CA VAL A 94 8.86 4.18 8.04
C VAL A 94 7.53 3.64 7.54
N LEU A 95 7.23 3.90 6.26
CA LEU A 95 6.03 3.39 5.59
C LEU A 95 6.31 2.01 5.01
N VAL A 96 5.49 1.03 5.35
CA VAL A 96 5.57 -0.33 4.80
C VAL A 96 4.29 -0.60 4.02
N GLY A 97 4.37 -0.47 2.69
CA GLY A 97 3.22 -0.57 1.80
C GLY A 97 3.22 -1.85 0.98
N SER A 98 2.15 -2.64 1.07
CA SER A 98 1.96 -3.85 0.27
C SER A 98 1.00 -3.59 -0.88
N SER A 99 1.40 -3.91 -2.13
CA SER A 99 0.56 -3.78 -3.32
C SER A 99 0.00 -2.35 -3.46
N MET A 100 -1.31 -2.13 -3.44
CA MET A 100 -1.95 -0.80 -3.38
C MET A 100 -1.36 0.06 -2.26
N GLY A 101 -1.08 -0.51 -1.09
CA GLY A 101 -0.46 0.21 0.02
C GLY A 101 0.91 0.79 -0.33
N GLY A 102 1.64 0.18 -1.27
CA GLY A 102 2.85 0.75 -1.85
C GLY A 102 2.57 2.05 -2.62
N TRP A 103 1.52 2.09 -3.43
CA TRP A 103 1.09 3.33 -4.11
C TRP A 103 0.66 4.41 -3.10
N ILE A 104 -0.17 4.05 -2.12
CA ILE A 104 -0.59 4.97 -1.05
C ILE A 104 0.64 5.52 -0.29
N SER A 105 1.66 4.68 -0.03
CA SER A 105 2.91 5.12 0.60
C SER A 105 3.66 6.17 -0.23
N LEU A 106 3.71 6.02 -1.56
CA LEU A 106 4.31 7.00 -2.45
C LEU A 106 3.52 8.33 -2.48
N LEU A 107 2.18 8.26 -2.44
CA LEU A 107 1.34 9.45 -2.31
C LEU A 107 1.56 10.17 -0.97
N LEU A 108 1.69 9.43 0.13
CA LEU A 108 2.05 9.99 1.45
C LEU A 108 3.43 10.63 1.42
N ALA A 109 4.41 10.00 0.79
CA ALA A 109 5.76 10.55 0.66
C ALA A 109 5.79 11.90 -0.09
N ARG A 110 4.96 12.06 -1.13
CA ARG A 110 4.78 13.33 -1.85
C ARG A 110 4.07 14.38 -1.01
N ALA A 111 3.01 13.98 -0.28
CA ALA A 111 2.14 14.92 0.44
C ALA A 111 2.70 15.32 1.81
N LEU A 112 3.44 14.45 2.48
CA LEU A 112 3.94 14.61 3.84
C LEU A 112 5.43 14.25 3.96
N PRO A 113 6.34 14.84 3.15
CA PRO A 113 7.74 14.40 3.11
C PRO A 113 8.44 14.47 4.49
N ALA A 114 8.11 15.46 5.32
CA ALA A 114 8.65 15.59 6.68
C ALA A 114 8.16 14.51 7.66
N ARG A 115 7.14 13.74 7.29
CA ARG A 115 6.60 12.64 8.10
C ARG A 115 7.09 11.27 7.67
N VAL A 116 7.99 11.20 6.67
CA VAL A 116 8.53 9.93 6.15
C VAL A 116 10.02 9.85 6.42
N ALA A 117 10.44 8.87 7.21
CA ALA A 117 11.82 8.54 7.50
C ALA A 117 12.38 7.49 6.51
N GLY A 118 11.51 6.71 5.87
CA GLY A 118 11.87 5.69 4.90
C GLY A 118 10.67 4.93 4.37
N LEU A 119 10.89 4.08 3.37
CA LEU A 119 9.84 3.32 2.71
C LEU A 119 10.27 1.88 2.41
N VAL A 120 9.40 0.92 2.69
CA VAL A 120 9.51 -0.46 2.22
C VAL A 120 8.28 -0.78 1.37
N GLY A 121 8.48 -1.00 0.08
CA GLY A 121 7.43 -1.40 -0.86
C GLY A 121 7.47 -2.92 -1.09
N ILE A 122 6.37 -3.61 -0.82
CA ILE A 122 6.22 -5.06 -1.00
C ILE A 122 5.28 -5.30 -2.16
N ALA A 123 5.77 -5.84 -3.27
CA ALA A 123 4.99 -6.00 -4.50
C ALA A 123 4.19 -4.73 -4.83
N ALA A 124 4.82 -3.56 -4.69
CA ALA A 124 4.16 -2.27 -4.79
C ALA A 124 3.53 -2.07 -6.18
N ALA A 125 2.28 -1.62 -6.21
CA ALA A 125 1.47 -1.47 -7.41
C ALA A 125 1.12 0.01 -7.70
N PRO A 126 2.12 0.89 -7.95
CA PRO A 126 1.82 2.26 -8.32
C PRO A 126 1.03 2.31 -9.63
N ASP A 127 0.09 3.24 -9.72
CA ASP A 127 -0.69 3.53 -10.93
C ASP A 127 -1.50 2.34 -11.50
N PHE A 128 -1.73 1.28 -10.71
CA PHE A 128 -2.30 0.02 -11.21
C PHE A 128 -3.70 0.18 -11.82
N THR A 129 -4.48 1.15 -11.41
CA THR A 129 -5.83 1.40 -11.97
C THR A 129 -5.76 1.79 -13.44
N GLU A 130 -4.73 2.53 -13.85
CA GLU A 130 -4.52 2.94 -15.24
C GLU A 130 -3.61 1.96 -15.99
N ASP A 131 -2.42 1.67 -15.44
CA ASP A 131 -1.35 0.96 -16.14
C ASP A 131 -1.54 -0.57 -16.18
N SER A 132 -2.36 -1.11 -15.30
CA SER A 132 -2.69 -2.53 -15.26
C SER A 132 -4.17 -2.76 -15.61
N MET A 133 -5.11 -2.28 -14.78
CA MET A 133 -6.53 -2.56 -14.96
C MET A 133 -7.06 -1.95 -16.26
N TRP A 134 -7.02 -0.63 -16.41
CA TRP A 134 -7.55 0.04 -17.59
C TRP A 134 -6.81 -0.36 -18.88
N ALA A 135 -5.49 -0.44 -18.82
CA ALA A 135 -4.68 -0.86 -19.97
C ALA A 135 -5.03 -2.29 -20.42
N GLY A 136 -5.30 -3.20 -19.48
CA GLY A 136 -5.66 -4.59 -19.74
C GLY A 136 -7.13 -4.82 -20.13
N PHE A 137 -8.02 -3.82 -19.98
CA PHE A 137 -9.44 -4.01 -20.31
C PHE A 137 -9.67 -4.24 -21.79
N ALA A 138 -10.39 -5.30 -22.12
CA ALA A 138 -10.95 -5.53 -23.43
C ALA A 138 -12.00 -4.45 -23.80
N ALA A 139 -12.28 -4.27 -25.09
CA ALA A 139 -13.26 -3.29 -25.55
C ALA A 139 -14.64 -3.48 -24.88
N ALA A 140 -15.07 -4.74 -24.70
CA ALA A 140 -16.34 -5.05 -24.02
C ALA A 140 -16.34 -4.64 -22.54
N GLN A 141 -15.22 -4.81 -21.84
CA GLN A 141 -15.10 -4.38 -20.43
C GLN A 141 -15.12 -2.86 -20.30
N ARG A 142 -14.45 -2.15 -21.20
CA ARG A 142 -14.49 -0.67 -21.25
C ARG A 142 -15.90 -0.15 -21.56
N ALA A 143 -16.63 -0.82 -22.49
CA ALA A 143 -18.02 -0.49 -22.81
C ALA A 143 -18.95 -0.74 -21.60
N ALA A 144 -18.80 -1.88 -20.91
CA ALA A 144 -19.55 -2.17 -19.68
C ALA A 144 -19.27 -1.14 -18.58
N LEU A 145 -18.00 -0.79 -18.36
CA LEU A 145 -17.62 0.23 -17.38
C LEU A 145 -18.24 1.59 -17.69
N ALA A 146 -18.31 1.98 -18.99
CA ALA A 146 -18.92 3.22 -19.42
C ALA A 146 -20.45 3.21 -19.26
N ALA A 147 -21.12 2.10 -19.63
CA ALA A 147 -22.58 1.98 -19.62
C ALA A 147 -23.14 1.70 -18.22
N GLU A 148 -22.51 0.79 -17.47
CA GLU A 148 -23.01 0.26 -16.19
C GLU A 148 -22.28 0.83 -14.96
N GLY A 149 -21.19 1.57 -15.18
CA GLY A 149 -20.35 2.14 -14.11
C GLY A 149 -19.47 1.12 -13.39
N ARG A 150 -19.48 -0.15 -13.80
CA ARG A 150 -18.71 -1.24 -13.18
C ARG A 150 -18.42 -2.38 -14.15
N VAL A 151 -17.40 -3.16 -13.83
CA VAL A 151 -17.06 -4.41 -14.51
C VAL A 151 -16.55 -5.42 -13.47
N VAL A 152 -16.78 -6.72 -13.69
CA VAL A 152 -16.25 -7.79 -12.85
C VAL A 152 -15.03 -8.40 -13.53
N LEU A 153 -13.91 -8.43 -12.81
CA LEU A 153 -12.68 -9.11 -13.24
C LEU A 153 -12.55 -10.46 -12.52
N PRO A 154 -12.10 -11.51 -13.20
CA PRO A 154 -11.72 -12.74 -12.52
C PRO A 154 -10.66 -12.48 -11.44
N SER A 155 -10.71 -13.27 -10.36
CA SER A 155 -9.74 -13.16 -9.27
C SER A 155 -9.45 -14.55 -8.70
N ASP A 156 -8.18 -14.84 -8.44
CA ASP A 156 -7.76 -16.07 -7.76
C ASP A 156 -8.07 -16.04 -6.25
N TYR A 157 -8.44 -14.88 -5.72
CA TYR A 157 -8.70 -14.66 -4.29
C TYR A 157 -10.20 -14.64 -3.94
N ASP A 158 -11.07 -14.42 -4.92
CA ASP A 158 -12.52 -14.31 -4.74
C ASP A 158 -13.24 -14.96 -5.91
N PRO A 159 -13.95 -16.08 -5.72
CA PRO A 159 -14.70 -16.74 -6.78
C PRO A 159 -15.76 -15.86 -7.46
N ALA A 160 -16.27 -14.83 -6.77
CA ALA A 160 -17.18 -13.85 -7.34
C ALA A 160 -16.47 -12.81 -8.24
N GLY A 161 -15.12 -12.83 -8.23
CA GLY A 161 -14.29 -11.85 -8.92
C GLY A 161 -14.24 -10.50 -8.20
N TYR A 162 -13.49 -9.58 -8.78
CA TYR A 162 -13.38 -8.20 -8.27
C TYR A 162 -14.26 -7.26 -9.10
N VAL A 163 -15.21 -6.60 -8.44
CA VAL A 163 -15.98 -5.51 -9.04
C VAL A 163 -15.07 -4.28 -9.08
N ILE A 164 -14.81 -3.79 -10.29
CA ILE A 164 -14.05 -2.56 -10.55
C ILE A 164 -15.04 -1.49 -10.98
N THR A 165 -15.06 -0.38 -10.26
CA THR A 165 -15.96 0.73 -10.55
C THR A 165 -15.31 1.74 -11.50
N ARG A 166 -16.13 2.46 -12.26
CA ARG A 166 -15.67 3.58 -13.08
C ARG A 166 -15.01 4.66 -12.24
N ARG A 167 -15.55 4.92 -11.02
CA ARG A 167 -15.00 5.87 -10.08
C ARG A 167 -13.56 5.52 -9.67
N LEU A 168 -13.27 4.24 -9.40
CA LEU A 168 -11.91 3.79 -9.04
C LEU A 168 -10.90 4.11 -10.15
N ILE A 169 -11.27 3.86 -11.42
CA ILE A 169 -10.41 4.13 -12.57
C ILE A 169 -10.24 5.65 -12.79
N GLU A 170 -11.35 6.40 -12.83
CA GLU A 170 -11.31 7.84 -13.14
C GLU A 170 -10.61 8.65 -12.05
N GLU A 171 -10.87 8.35 -10.77
CA GLU A 171 -10.23 9.03 -9.65
C GLU A 171 -8.75 8.67 -9.56
N GLY A 172 -8.39 7.39 -9.79
CA GLY A 172 -7.01 6.93 -9.81
C GLY A 172 -6.12 7.69 -10.81
N ARG A 173 -6.68 8.14 -11.95
CA ARG A 173 -5.97 8.99 -12.94
C ARG A 173 -5.46 10.29 -12.35
N GLY A 174 -6.15 10.85 -11.37
CA GLY A 174 -5.72 12.05 -10.64
C GLY A 174 -4.62 11.79 -9.60
N ARG A 175 -4.22 10.52 -9.41
CA ARG A 175 -3.27 10.09 -8.36
C ARG A 175 -2.00 9.43 -8.89
N LEU A 176 -1.78 9.43 -10.20
CA LEU A 176 -0.61 8.78 -10.81
C LEU A 176 0.69 9.37 -10.25
N VAL A 177 1.66 8.49 -9.98
CA VAL A 177 2.96 8.87 -9.40
C VAL A 177 4.12 8.59 -10.34
N LEU A 178 3.91 7.80 -11.40
CA LEU A 178 4.94 7.46 -12.39
C LEU A 178 4.82 8.31 -13.68
N ARG A 179 4.27 9.52 -13.58
CA ARG A 179 4.16 10.49 -14.69
C ARG A 179 4.98 11.75 -14.44
N ASP A 180 5.08 12.14 -13.16
CA ASP A 180 5.80 13.32 -12.69
C ASP A 180 7.03 12.90 -11.90
N PRO A 181 8.02 13.77 -11.67
CA PRO A 181 9.17 13.46 -10.83
C PRO A 181 8.75 12.94 -9.45
N LEU A 182 9.39 11.84 -9.01
CA LEU A 182 9.13 11.18 -7.74
C LEU A 182 10.39 11.19 -6.86
N PRO A 183 10.70 12.32 -6.20
CA PRO A 183 11.83 12.40 -5.29
C PRO A 183 11.52 11.67 -3.97
N LEU A 184 12.38 10.74 -3.58
CA LEU A 184 12.35 9.98 -2.33
C LEU A 184 13.67 10.20 -1.57
N PRO A 185 13.82 11.31 -0.81
CA PRO A 185 15.09 11.71 -0.20
C PRO A 185 15.46 10.93 1.07
N PHE A 186 14.91 9.75 1.23
CA PHE A 186 15.11 8.84 2.36
C PHE A 186 15.37 7.41 1.87
N PRO A 187 15.83 6.48 2.72
CA PRO A 187 16.07 5.09 2.32
C PRO A 187 14.80 4.39 1.83
N VAL A 188 14.88 3.71 0.69
CA VAL A 188 13.79 2.94 0.08
C VAL A 188 14.24 1.52 -0.21
N ARG A 189 13.43 0.54 0.18
CA ARG A 189 13.61 -0.88 -0.16
C ARG A 189 12.36 -1.38 -0.87
N LEU A 190 12.54 -1.86 -2.09
CA LEU A 190 11.49 -2.48 -2.88
C LEU A 190 11.72 -3.99 -2.88
N LEU A 191 10.69 -4.76 -2.54
CA LEU A 191 10.71 -6.22 -2.49
C LEU A 191 9.70 -6.75 -3.50
N GLN A 192 10.14 -7.61 -4.43
CA GLN A 192 9.29 -8.11 -5.50
C GLN A 192 9.52 -9.58 -5.77
N GLY A 193 8.44 -10.35 -5.87
CA GLY A 193 8.47 -11.75 -6.27
C GLY A 193 8.57 -11.92 -7.79
N THR A 194 9.38 -12.88 -8.26
CA THR A 194 9.47 -13.14 -9.72
C THR A 194 8.33 -13.98 -10.27
N ALA A 195 7.53 -14.63 -9.41
CA ALA A 195 6.33 -15.38 -9.78
C ALA A 195 5.03 -14.61 -9.43
N ASP A 196 5.14 -13.29 -9.20
CA ASP A 196 4.00 -12.42 -8.97
C ASP A 196 3.21 -12.23 -10.27
N SER A 197 2.00 -12.79 -10.32
CA SER A 197 1.07 -12.71 -11.45
C SER A 197 0.19 -11.46 -11.42
N ASP A 198 0.02 -10.83 -10.26
CA ASP A 198 -0.84 -9.65 -10.09
C ASP A 198 -0.08 -8.35 -10.39
N VAL A 199 1.16 -8.28 -9.90
CA VAL A 199 2.07 -7.14 -10.13
C VAL A 199 3.38 -7.67 -10.72
N PRO A 200 3.53 -7.67 -12.05
CA PRO A 200 4.74 -8.17 -12.69
C PRO A 200 6.01 -7.44 -12.23
N PRO A 201 7.17 -8.13 -12.16
CA PRO A 201 8.46 -7.51 -11.77
C PRO A 201 8.83 -6.26 -12.57
N ALA A 202 8.32 -6.11 -13.79
CA ALA A 202 8.51 -4.93 -14.62
C ALA A 202 7.98 -3.64 -13.96
N VAL A 203 6.94 -3.74 -13.10
CA VAL A 203 6.39 -2.59 -12.36
C VAL A 203 7.41 -2.12 -11.31
N ALA A 204 8.01 -3.05 -10.57
CA ALA A 204 9.04 -2.71 -9.59
C ALA A 204 10.30 -2.15 -10.23
N LEU A 205 10.72 -2.68 -11.39
CA LEU A 205 11.84 -2.15 -12.16
C LEU A 205 11.56 -0.73 -12.68
N ARG A 206 10.33 -0.49 -13.18
CA ARG A 206 9.90 0.84 -13.60
C ARG A 206 9.88 1.83 -12.43
N LEU A 207 9.39 1.41 -11.26
CA LEU A 207 9.40 2.26 -10.07
C LEU A 207 10.84 2.60 -9.64
N LEU A 208 11.75 1.62 -9.66
CA LEU A 208 13.16 1.83 -9.34
C LEU A 208 13.83 2.83 -10.30
N ASP A 209 13.55 2.71 -11.60
CA ASP A 209 14.12 3.59 -12.64
C ASP A 209 13.53 5.02 -12.55
N HIS A 210 12.24 5.14 -12.23
CA HIS A 210 11.53 6.41 -12.21
C HIS A 210 11.79 7.25 -10.95
N ALA A 211 11.87 6.60 -9.79
CA ALA A 211 12.07 7.30 -8.52
C ALA A 211 13.50 7.82 -8.39
N THR A 212 13.64 9.02 -7.82
CA THR A 212 14.96 9.63 -7.59
C THR A 212 15.24 9.76 -6.08
N GLY A 213 16.45 9.40 -5.65
CA GLY A 213 16.83 9.46 -4.25
C GLY A 213 18.25 8.90 -4.01
N PRO A 214 18.82 9.14 -2.83
CA PRO A 214 20.20 8.75 -2.52
C PRO A 214 20.38 7.26 -2.26
N ASP A 215 19.33 6.55 -1.81
CA ASP A 215 19.41 5.14 -1.40
C ASP A 215 18.10 4.39 -1.71
N ILE A 216 17.95 3.98 -2.97
CA ILE A 216 16.81 3.18 -3.45
C ILE A 216 17.32 1.84 -3.95
N ARG A 217 16.80 0.74 -3.41
CA ARG A 217 17.21 -0.63 -3.79
C ARG A 217 16.00 -1.51 -4.05
N LEU A 218 16.14 -2.41 -5.02
CA LEU A 218 15.17 -3.43 -5.37
C LEU A 218 15.74 -4.83 -5.13
N THR A 219 15.02 -5.65 -4.38
CA THR A 219 15.32 -7.08 -4.20
C THR A 219 14.29 -7.91 -4.95
N LEU A 220 14.75 -8.72 -5.92
CA LEU A 220 13.92 -9.70 -6.61
C LEU A 220 14.08 -11.07 -5.95
N VAL A 221 12.96 -11.66 -5.51
CA VAL A 221 12.93 -13.00 -4.89
C VAL A 221 12.40 -14.00 -5.87
N LYS A 222 13.27 -14.94 -6.30
CA LYS A 222 12.91 -15.97 -7.27
C LYS A 222 11.80 -16.87 -6.73
N GLY A 223 10.72 -16.99 -7.49
CA GLY A 223 9.60 -17.89 -7.20
C GLY A 223 8.63 -17.37 -6.13
N ALA A 224 8.88 -16.22 -5.49
CA ALA A 224 7.90 -15.61 -4.59
C ALA A 224 6.70 -15.07 -5.38
N ASP A 225 5.51 -15.24 -4.83
CA ASP A 225 4.23 -14.79 -5.36
C ASP A 225 3.88 -13.36 -4.92
N HIS A 226 2.69 -12.86 -5.33
CA HIS A 226 2.18 -11.55 -4.95
C HIS A 226 1.99 -11.38 -3.44
N ARG A 227 1.59 -12.43 -2.74
CA ARG A 227 1.34 -12.37 -1.30
C ARG A 227 2.61 -12.06 -0.51
N PHE A 228 3.75 -12.55 -0.98
CA PHE A 228 5.06 -12.33 -0.36
C PHE A 228 5.04 -12.65 1.15
N SER A 229 4.40 -13.77 1.52
CA SER A 229 4.05 -14.11 2.92
C SER A 229 4.62 -15.44 3.40
N THR A 230 5.57 -16.04 2.66
CA THR A 230 6.32 -17.19 3.19
C THR A 230 7.21 -16.74 4.36
N PRO A 231 7.63 -17.65 5.25
CA PRO A 231 8.54 -17.29 6.35
C PRO A 231 9.79 -16.54 5.89
N GLU A 232 10.38 -16.94 4.77
CA GLU A 232 11.57 -16.32 4.18
C GLU A 232 11.26 -14.90 3.66
N CYS A 233 10.11 -14.70 3.03
CA CYS A 233 9.66 -13.39 2.57
C CYS A 233 9.37 -12.45 3.75
N LEU A 234 8.74 -12.96 4.81
CA LEU A 234 8.48 -12.18 6.03
C LEU A 234 9.78 -11.74 6.70
N ALA A 235 10.79 -12.65 6.78
CA ALA A 235 12.11 -12.30 7.29
C ALA A 235 12.82 -11.25 6.43
N LEU A 236 12.66 -11.29 5.10
CA LEU A 236 13.20 -10.26 4.21
C LEU A 236 12.52 -8.89 4.43
N ILE A 237 11.21 -8.86 4.67
CA ILE A 237 10.50 -7.62 5.02
C ILE A 237 11.06 -7.05 6.33
N GLU A 238 11.23 -7.87 7.36
CA GLU A 238 11.81 -7.47 8.64
C GLU A 238 13.22 -6.89 8.46
N ALA A 239 14.08 -7.57 7.68
CA ALA A 239 15.43 -7.13 7.38
C ALA A 239 15.46 -5.78 6.63
N ALA A 240 14.58 -5.62 5.63
CA ALA A 240 14.45 -4.37 4.88
C ALA A 240 14.00 -3.20 5.77
N ILE A 241 13.05 -3.43 6.69
CA ILE A 241 12.64 -2.42 7.67
C ILE A 241 13.79 -2.07 8.62
N ALA A 242 14.53 -3.06 9.11
CA ALA A 242 15.67 -2.83 10.00
C ALA A 242 16.78 -2.02 9.30
N GLU A 243 17.05 -2.32 8.03
CA GLU A 243 18.00 -1.56 7.20
C GLU A 243 17.56 -0.11 7.01
N VAL A 244 16.29 0.13 6.62
CA VAL A 244 15.75 1.48 6.48
C VAL A 244 15.84 2.26 7.79
N LEU A 245 15.49 1.64 8.92
CA LEU A 245 15.56 2.27 10.25
C LEU A 245 16.99 2.58 10.72
N HIS A 246 17.99 1.91 10.18
CA HIS A 246 19.40 2.19 10.49
C HIS A 246 19.91 3.45 9.78
N HIS A 247 19.33 3.77 8.63
CA HIS A 247 19.71 4.91 7.78
C HIS A 247 18.72 6.10 7.87
N ALA A 248 17.66 5.98 8.67
CA ALA A 248 16.57 6.96 8.85
C ALA A 248 16.88 8.03 9.91
#